data_202f91b937b2c0e73559ac2599e83976
#
_entry.id   202f91b937b2c0e73559ac2599e83976
#
_cell.length_a   1.000
_cell.length_b   1.000
_cell.length_c   1.000
_cell.angle_alpha   90.00
_cell.angle_beta   90.00
_cell.angle_gamma   90.00
#
_symmetry.space_group_name_H-M   'P 1'
#
loop_
_entity.id
_entity.type
_entity.pdbx_description
1 polymer ?
#
loop_
_entity_poly.entity_id
_entity_poly.type
_entity_poly.pdbx_seq_one_letter_code
_entity_poly.pdbx_strand_id
1 'polypeptide(L)'
;LLFDSTSFDQISKGVAHVFSSGAFPILLGGDHSIGFPTVRGIARHLGDKKVGIIHFDRHVDTQESDLDERMHTCPWFHATNIKNAPAKNLVQLGIGGWQVPRQGVKVCRERATNILTVTDITEMGLDAAANFAIERATDGTDCVWISFDIDCIDAGFVPGTGWPEPGGLLPREALYLLKKIVQNTPVCGLEVVEVSPPYDVSDMTSLMATRVICDTMAHLVVSGQLPRQQKPNYIHPEVSREYSEYWT
;
A
#
# COMPACT_ATOMS: atom_id res chain seq x y z
N LEU A 1 21.79 -3.80 2.51
CA LEU A 1 21.40 -4.60 3.68
C LEU A 1 20.84 -5.92 3.17
N LEU A 2 21.62 -6.96 3.27
CA LEU A 2 21.17 -8.33 2.99
C LEU A 2 20.19 -8.72 4.11
N PHE A 3 18.91 -8.65 3.83
CA PHE A 3 17.90 -9.23 4.70
C PHE A 3 18.09 -10.74 4.70
N ASP A 4 18.40 -11.30 5.84
CA ASP A 4 18.43 -12.76 5.99
C ASP A 4 16.99 -13.30 6.00
N SER A 5 16.83 -14.61 5.82
CA SER A 5 15.53 -15.28 5.88
C SER A 5 14.80 -15.05 7.21
N THR A 6 15.53 -14.72 8.25
CA THR A 6 15.03 -14.46 9.61
C THR A 6 14.21 -13.17 9.64
N SER A 7 14.65 -12.09 8.96
CA SER A 7 13.91 -10.82 8.91
C SER A 7 12.55 -10.99 8.24
N PHE A 8 12.50 -11.66 7.10
CA PHE A 8 11.24 -11.94 6.40
C PHE A 8 10.29 -12.81 7.23
N ASP A 9 10.84 -13.78 7.98
CA ASP A 9 10.02 -14.61 8.85
C ASP A 9 9.48 -13.83 10.05
N GLN A 10 10.25 -12.91 10.61
CA GLN A 10 9.80 -12.05 11.70
C GLN A 10 8.68 -11.09 11.23
N ILE A 11 8.82 -10.48 10.04
CA ILE A 11 7.77 -9.64 9.46
C ILE A 11 6.48 -10.46 9.27
N SER A 12 6.57 -11.65 8.65
CA SER A 12 5.39 -12.50 8.44
C SER A 12 4.71 -12.91 9.75
N LYS A 13 5.48 -13.24 10.79
CA LYS A 13 4.94 -13.58 12.12
C LYS A 13 4.30 -12.37 12.79
N GLY A 14 4.93 -11.20 12.72
CA GLY A 14 4.41 -9.96 13.28
C GLY A 14 3.07 -9.57 12.66
N VAL A 15 2.99 -9.60 11.33
CA VAL A 15 1.75 -9.31 10.59
C VAL A 15 0.64 -10.30 10.95
N ALA A 16 0.94 -11.60 10.93
CA ALA A 16 -0.04 -12.62 11.30
C ALA A 16 -0.52 -12.47 12.76
N HIS A 17 0.36 -12.05 13.67
CA HIS A 17 0.01 -11.78 15.07
C HIS A 17 -0.94 -10.59 15.20
N VAL A 18 -0.68 -9.47 14.52
CA VAL A 18 -1.56 -8.29 14.51
C VAL A 18 -2.93 -8.68 13.97
N PHE A 19 -2.97 -9.41 12.86
CA PHE A 19 -4.20 -9.92 12.28
C PHE A 19 -5.00 -10.82 13.25
N SER A 20 -4.32 -11.76 13.91
CA SER A 20 -4.96 -12.68 14.84
C SER A 20 -5.54 -12.00 16.08
N SER A 21 -5.05 -10.81 16.43
CA SER A 21 -5.61 -9.99 17.52
C SER A 21 -6.87 -9.22 17.13
N GLY A 22 -7.29 -9.27 15.85
CA GLY A 22 -8.40 -8.49 15.31
C GLY A 22 -8.08 -7.00 15.11
N ALA A 23 -6.81 -6.62 15.17
CA ALA A 23 -6.37 -5.27 14.89
C ALA A 23 -6.12 -5.05 13.39
N PHE A 24 -6.28 -3.83 12.93
CA PHE A 24 -5.95 -3.43 11.56
C PHE A 24 -4.44 -3.16 11.45
N PRO A 25 -3.68 -3.93 10.66
CA PRO A 25 -2.26 -3.74 10.53
C PRO A 25 -1.92 -2.55 9.65
N ILE A 26 -1.03 -1.70 10.14
CA ILE A 26 -0.36 -0.65 9.35
C ILE A 26 1.14 -0.88 9.50
N LEU A 27 1.81 -1.14 8.39
CA LEU A 27 3.25 -1.32 8.36
C LEU A 27 3.92 -0.03 7.88
N LEU A 28 4.89 0.42 8.66
CA LEU A 28 5.78 1.51 8.26
C LEU A 28 7.08 0.85 7.85
N GLY A 29 7.28 0.77 6.57
CA GLY A 29 8.36 -0.02 6.04
C GLY A 29 9.70 0.69 5.94
N GLY A 30 10.70 -0.08 5.58
CA GLY A 30 11.88 0.34 4.87
C GLY A 30 11.59 0.35 3.38
N ASP A 31 12.36 -0.44 2.63
CA ASP A 31 12.18 -0.64 1.20
C ASP A 31 11.01 -1.60 0.88
N HIS A 32 10.68 -1.72 -0.39
CA HIS A 32 9.52 -2.52 -0.83
C HIS A 32 9.70 -4.05 -0.68
N SER A 33 10.89 -4.53 -0.31
CA SER A 33 11.12 -5.95 -0.07
C SER A 33 10.18 -6.56 0.98
N ILE A 34 9.66 -5.72 1.88
CA ILE A 34 8.72 -6.14 2.93
C ILE A 34 7.36 -6.57 2.39
N GLY A 35 6.98 -6.17 1.18
CA GLY A 35 5.68 -6.53 0.56
C GLY A 35 5.44 -8.03 0.51
N PHE A 36 6.46 -8.82 0.13
CA PHE A 36 6.31 -10.28 0.10
C PHE A 36 6.09 -10.92 1.47
N PRO A 37 6.96 -10.71 2.50
CA PRO A 37 6.73 -11.29 3.81
C PRO A 37 5.45 -10.80 4.49
N THR A 38 4.99 -9.58 4.16
CA THR A 38 3.71 -9.05 4.62
C THR A 38 2.55 -9.86 4.06
N VAL A 39 2.45 -10.00 2.74
CA VAL A 39 1.40 -10.79 2.10
C VAL A 39 1.45 -12.25 2.54
N ARG A 40 2.64 -12.82 2.72
CA ARG A 40 2.83 -14.18 3.27
C ARG A 40 2.24 -14.31 4.68
N GLY A 41 2.41 -13.30 5.53
CA GLY A 41 1.83 -13.27 6.88
C GLY A 41 0.31 -13.21 6.85
N ILE A 42 -0.27 -12.36 6.00
CA ILE A 42 -1.71 -12.24 5.78
C ILE A 42 -2.28 -13.57 5.27
N ALA A 43 -1.68 -14.10 4.21
CA ALA A 43 -2.15 -15.32 3.56
C ALA A 43 -2.17 -16.53 4.52
N ARG A 44 -1.18 -16.65 5.41
CA ARG A 44 -1.16 -17.67 6.45
C ARG A 44 -2.31 -17.54 7.44
N HIS A 45 -2.69 -16.31 7.79
CA HIS A 45 -3.82 -16.06 8.70
C HIS A 45 -5.16 -16.33 8.02
N LEU A 46 -5.31 -15.97 6.76
CA LEU A 46 -6.57 -16.08 6.01
C LEU A 46 -6.99 -17.52 5.72
N GLY A 47 -6.06 -18.50 5.74
CA GLY A 47 -6.35 -19.89 5.38
C GLY A 47 -6.77 -20.01 3.91
N ASP A 48 -8.03 -20.43 3.67
CA ASP A 48 -8.56 -20.59 2.32
C ASP A 48 -9.11 -19.30 1.70
N LYS A 49 -9.24 -18.23 2.49
CA LYS A 49 -9.67 -16.92 2.00
C LYS A 49 -8.55 -16.27 1.18
N LYS A 50 -8.97 -15.46 0.20
CA LYS A 50 -8.06 -14.83 -0.75
C LYS A 50 -7.88 -13.34 -0.49
N VAL A 51 -6.67 -12.85 -0.71
CA VAL A 51 -6.32 -11.43 -0.65
C VAL A 51 -6.03 -10.90 -2.06
N GLY A 52 -6.69 -9.79 -2.41
CA GLY A 52 -6.28 -8.96 -3.54
C GLY A 52 -5.26 -7.93 -3.09
N ILE A 53 -4.48 -7.40 -4.01
CA ILE A 53 -3.43 -6.43 -3.72
C ILE A 53 -3.63 -5.22 -4.61
N ILE A 54 -3.70 -4.04 -4.01
CA ILE A 54 -3.62 -2.75 -4.72
C ILE A 54 -2.29 -2.10 -4.35
N HIS A 55 -1.46 -1.95 -5.36
CA HIS A 55 -0.10 -1.50 -5.27
C HIS A 55 0.05 -0.15 -5.96
N PHE A 56 0.33 0.89 -5.20
CA PHE A 56 0.71 2.22 -5.70
C PHE A 56 2.21 2.29 -5.81
N ASP A 57 2.75 2.58 -7.00
CA ASP A 57 4.17 2.59 -7.24
C ASP A 57 4.51 3.19 -8.61
N ARG A 58 5.73 3.69 -8.79
CA ARG A 58 6.30 3.98 -10.12
C ARG A 58 6.83 2.71 -10.80
N HIS A 59 7.12 1.67 -10.02
CA HIS A 59 7.77 0.45 -10.46
C HIS A 59 6.81 -0.75 -10.38
N VAL A 60 7.10 -1.80 -11.12
CA VAL A 60 6.26 -3.01 -11.10
C VAL A 60 6.64 -4.00 -10.00
N ASP A 61 7.87 -3.98 -9.53
CA ASP A 61 8.42 -4.81 -8.44
C ASP A 61 8.08 -6.30 -8.55
N THR A 62 8.13 -6.79 -9.78
CA THR A 62 7.77 -8.15 -10.16
C THR A 62 8.93 -8.92 -10.77
N GLN A 63 10.17 -8.49 -10.52
CA GLN A 63 11.33 -9.26 -10.95
C GLN A 63 11.43 -10.57 -10.15
N GLU A 64 11.79 -11.67 -10.79
CA GLU A 64 12.06 -12.94 -10.12
C GLU A 64 13.27 -12.81 -9.20
N SER A 65 14.28 -12.11 -9.68
CA SER A 65 15.52 -11.79 -8.94
C SER A 65 16.15 -10.54 -9.54
N ASP A 66 16.85 -9.80 -8.71
CA ASP A 66 17.73 -8.69 -9.08
C ASP A 66 19.14 -9.06 -8.62
N LEU A 67 19.74 -8.33 -7.67
CA LEU A 67 20.98 -8.77 -7.00
C LEU A 67 20.72 -9.99 -6.10
N ASP A 68 19.53 -10.08 -5.56
CA ASP A 68 19.03 -11.17 -4.73
C ASP A 68 17.50 -11.26 -4.95
N GLU A 69 16.91 -12.44 -4.70
CA GLU A 69 15.47 -12.66 -4.82
C GLU A 69 14.64 -11.89 -3.75
N ARG A 70 15.28 -11.33 -2.74
CA ARG A 70 14.67 -10.59 -1.63
C ARG A 70 14.77 -9.07 -1.80
N MET A 71 15.15 -8.59 -2.97
CA MET A 71 15.26 -7.16 -3.26
C MET A 71 13.89 -6.48 -3.32
N HIS A 72 13.88 -5.16 -3.13
CA HIS A 72 12.68 -4.32 -3.25
C HIS A 72 12.02 -4.41 -4.63
N THR A 73 12.74 -4.78 -5.66
CA THR A 73 12.24 -5.00 -7.03
C THR A 73 11.48 -6.32 -7.24
N CYS A 74 11.39 -7.19 -6.20
CA CYS A 74 10.93 -8.58 -6.35
C CYS A 74 9.66 -8.98 -5.57
N PRO A 75 9.10 -8.17 -4.64
CA PRO A 75 8.08 -8.64 -3.70
C PRO A 75 6.86 -9.24 -4.39
N TRP A 76 6.40 -8.66 -5.48
CA TRP A 76 5.17 -9.11 -6.14
C TRP A 76 5.35 -10.35 -6.99
N PHE A 77 6.57 -10.63 -7.47
CA PHE A 77 6.86 -11.92 -8.06
C PHE A 77 6.62 -13.04 -7.03
N HIS A 78 7.17 -12.89 -5.84
CA HIS A 78 7.07 -13.90 -4.79
C HIS A 78 5.69 -13.94 -4.14
N ALA A 79 5.05 -12.80 -3.92
CA ALA A 79 3.71 -12.73 -3.35
C ALA A 79 2.66 -13.42 -4.25
N THR A 80 2.74 -13.23 -5.56
CA THR A 80 1.81 -13.86 -6.51
C THR A 80 2.05 -15.36 -6.75
N ASN A 81 3.09 -15.96 -6.16
CA ASN A 81 3.23 -17.41 -6.06
C ASN A 81 2.41 -18.01 -4.89
N ILE A 82 1.89 -17.18 -3.99
CA ILE A 82 1.08 -17.63 -2.87
C ILE A 82 -0.33 -17.95 -3.36
N LYS A 83 -0.80 -19.19 -3.12
CA LYS A 83 -2.06 -19.71 -3.63
C LYS A 83 -3.26 -18.80 -3.41
N ASN A 84 -3.33 -18.16 -2.25
CA ASN A 84 -4.43 -17.26 -1.87
C ASN A 84 -4.12 -15.76 -2.03
N ALA A 85 -3.07 -15.42 -2.79
CA ALA A 85 -2.80 -14.09 -3.32
C ALA A 85 -2.68 -14.14 -4.86
N PRO A 86 -3.79 -14.37 -5.61
CA PRO A 86 -3.72 -14.65 -7.04
C PRO A 86 -3.19 -13.47 -7.84
N ALA A 87 -2.30 -13.73 -8.80
CA ALA A 87 -1.69 -12.70 -9.64
C ALA A 87 -2.72 -11.81 -10.37
N LYS A 88 -3.84 -12.40 -10.83
CA LYS A 88 -4.94 -11.65 -11.46
C LYS A 88 -5.57 -10.57 -10.58
N ASN A 89 -5.38 -10.65 -9.27
CA ASN A 89 -5.89 -9.71 -8.29
C ASN A 89 -4.80 -8.74 -7.76
N LEU A 90 -3.60 -8.76 -8.36
CA LEU A 90 -2.61 -7.70 -8.20
C LEU A 90 -2.93 -6.58 -9.19
N VAL A 91 -3.21 -5.40 -8.65
CA VAL A 91 -3.46 -4.17 -9.41
C VAL A 91 -2.42 -3.14 -9.05
N GLN A 92 -1.73 -2.63 -10.05
CA GLN A 92 -0.59 -1.72 -9.90
C GLN A 92 -0.95 -0.36 -10.50
N LEU A 93 -0.89 0.70 -9.70
CA LEU A 93 -1.33 2.06 -10.04
C LEU A 93 -0.15 3.03 -9.99
N GLY A 94 0.00 3.84 -11.02
CA GLY A 94 1.05 4.86 -11.05
C GLY A 94 2.31 4.46 -11.80
N ILE A 95 2.32 3.25 -12.36
CA ILE A 95 3.49 2.70 -13.06
C ILE A 95 3.94 3.62 -14.19
N GLY A 96 5.26 3.75 -14.35
CA GLY A 96 5.82 4.55 -15.45
C GLY A 96 7.27 4.90 -15.23
N GLY A 97 7.76 5.86 -16.04
CA GLY A 97 9.14 6.31 -15.98
C GLY A 97 10.11 5.43 -16.76
N TRP A 98 11.42 5.70 -16.56
CA TRP A 98 12.51 5.04 -17.27
C TRP A 98 13.12 3.87 -16.51
N GLN A 99 12.83 3.77 -15.22
CA GLN A 99 13.46 2.80 -14.32
C GLN A 99 12.63 1.50 -14.17
N VAL A 100 11.55 1.35 -14.94
CA VAL A 100 10.73 0.12 -14.91
C VAL A 100 11.45 -1.01 -15.66
N PRO A 101 11.86 -2.09 -14.97
CA PRO A 101 12.60 -3.17 -15.60
C PRO A 101 11.74 -3.96 -16.59
N ARG A 102 12.26 -4.20 -17.80
CA ARG A 102 11.57 -5.01 -18.82
C ARG A 102 11.23 -6.41 -18.33
N GLN A 103 12.09 -6.99 -17.51
CA GLN A 103 11.89 -8.33 -16.94
C GLN A 103 10.66 -8.35 -16.04
N GLY A 104 10.48 -7.36 -15.15
CA GLY A 104 9.28 -7.24 -14.31
C GLY A 104 8.01 -7.09 -15.15
N VAL A 105 8.02 -6.23 -16.16
CA VAL A 105 6.88 -6.07 -17.08
C VAL A 105 6.54 -7.37 -17.82
N LYS A 106 7.54 -8.15 -18.20
CA LYS A 106 7.31 -9.47 -18.80
C LYS A 106 6.57 -10.41 -17.84
N VAL A 107 6.99 -10.47 -16.59
CA VAL A 107 6.31 -11.26 -15.54
C VAL A 107 4.86 -10.81 -15.35
N CYS A 108 4.60 -9.49 -15.30
CA CYS A 108 3.24 -8.97 -15.22
C CYS A 108 2.35 -9.47 -16.37
N ARG A 109 2.85 -9.47 -17.60
CA ARG A 109 2.11 -9.98 -18.77
C ARG A 109 1.87 -11.48 -18.67
N GLU A 110 2.88 -12.26 -18.33
CA GLU A 110 2.79 -13.73 -18.21
C GLU A 110 1.84 -14.18 -17.12
N ARG A 111 1.75 -13.40 -16.01
CA ARG A 111 0.87 -13.69 -14.87
C ARG A 111 -0.49 -13.02 -14.96
N ALA A 112 -0.70 -12.20 -15.99
CA ALA A 112 -1.92 -11.42 -16.19
C ALA A 112 -2.27 -10.54 -14.98
N THR A 113 -1.27 -9.85 -14.41
CA THR A 113 -1.51 -8.80 -13.41
C THR A 113 -2.12 -7.57 -14.10
N ASN A 114 -2.67 -6.65 -13.33
CA ASN A 114 -3.32 -5.46 -13.86
C ASN A 114 -2.43 -4.24 -13.62
N ILE A 115 -2.05 -3.54 -14.67
CA ILE A 115 -1.23 -2.33 -14.59
C ILE A 115 -2.03 -1.16 -15.13
N LEU A 116 -2.06 -0.06 -14.39
CA LEU A 116 -2.45 1.26 -14.88
C LEU A 116 -1.25 2.20 -14.74
N THR A 117 -0.73 2.64 -15.85
CA THR A 117 0.31 3.66 -15.87
C THR A 117 -0.27 5.03 -15.50
N VAL A 118 0.58 6.00 -15.16
CA VAL A 118 0.12 7.40 -14.98
C VAL A 118 -0.57 7.92 -16.21
N THR A 119 -0.11 7.52 -17.41
CA THR A 119 -0.76 7.89 -18.68
C THR A 119 -2.16 7.29 -18.76
N ASP A 120 -2.32 5.99 -18.49
CA ASP A 120 -3.65 5.35 -18.48
C ASP A 120 -4.60 6.02 -17.49
N ILE A 121 -4.12 6.31 -16.28
CA ILE A 121 -4.91 6.99 -15.24
C ILE A 121 -5.33 8.40 -15.71
N THR A 122 -4.43 9.13 -16.37
CA THR A 122 -4.73 10.47 -16.90
C THR A 122 -5.77 10.43 -18.00
N GLU A 123 -5.64 9.47 -18.93
CA GLU A 123 -6.53 9.34 -20.09
C GLU A 123 -7.94 8.85 -19.70
N MET A 124 -8.03 7.87 -18.80
CA MET A 124 -9.33 7.32 -18.39
C MET A 124 -10.00 8.11 -17.26
N GLY A 125 -9.25 8.91 -16.53
CA GLY A 125 -9.70 9.67 -15.37
C GLY A 125 -9.72 8.88 -14.07
N LEU A 126 -9.60 9.60 -12.94
CA LEU A 126 -9.41 9.03 -11.62
C LEU A 126 -10.55 8.10 -11.15
N ASP A 127 -11.80 8.43 -11.48
CA ASP A 127 -12.95 7.59 -11.11
C ASP A 127 -12.92 6.24 -11.83
N ALA A 128 -12.62 6.23 -13.13
CA ALA A 128 -12.53 5.01 -13.90
C ALA A 128 -11.33 4.16 -13.45
N ALA A 129 -10.19 4.77 -13.16
CA ALA A 129 -9.01 4.10 -12.65
C ALA A 129 -9.28 3.45 -11.26
N ALA A 130 -9.94 4.18 -10.36
CA ALA A 130 -10.32 3.63 -9.06
C ALA A 130 -11.29 2.45 -9.19
N ASN A 131 -12.34 2.59 -10.03
CA ASN A 131 -13.31 1.52 -10.25
C ASN A 131 -12.65 0.27 -10.85
N PHE A 132 -11.75 0.44 -11.81
CA PHE A 132 -10.97 -0.65 -12.38
C PHE A 132 -10.16 -1.36 -11.28
N ALA A 133 -9.46 -0.61 -10.45
CA ALA A 133 -8.64 -1.19 -9.38
C ALA A 133 -9.51 -1.97 -8.37
N ILE A 134 -10.65 -1.40 -7.97
CA ILE A 134 -11.60 -2.05 -7.07
C ILE A 134 -12.11 -3.36 -7.68
N GLU A 135 -12.62 -3.32 -8.92
CA GLU A 135 -13.16 -4.50 -9.60
C GLU A 135 -12.12 -5.63 -9.69
N ARG A 136 -10.89 -5.32 -10.12
CA ARG A 136 -9.85 -6.32 -10.32
C ARG A 136 -9.33 -6.89 -9.01
N ALA A 137 -9.10 -6.06 -8.01
CA ALA A 137 -8.58 -6.51 -6.72
C ALA A 137 -9.62 -7.35 -5.94
N THR A 138 -10.92 -7.07 -6.10
CA THR A 138 -11.99 -7.76 -5.38
C THR A 138 -12.59 -8.96 -6.12
N ASP A 139 -12.19 -9.23 -7.36
CA ASP A 139 -12.72 -10.34 -8.15
C ASP A 139 -12.39 -11.72 -7.54
N GLY A 140 -13.29 -12.21 -6.71
CA GLY A 140 -13.17 -13.49 -6.02
C GLY A 140 -12.14 -13.49 -4.89
N THR A 141 -11.88 -12.34 -4.27
CA THR A 141 -11.08 -12.18 -3.05
C THR A 141 -11.98 -11.80 -1.86
N ASP A 142 -11.51 -12.07 -0.65
CA ASP A 142 -12.22 -11.80 0.59
C ASP A 142 -11.84 -10.46 1.22
N CYS A 143 -10.62 -9.99 0.92
CA CYS A 143 -10.11 -8.71 1.39
C CYS A 143 -9.04 -8.17 0.43
N VAL A 144 -8.68 -6.90 0.64
CA VAL A 144 -7.67 -6.19 -0.17
C VAL A 144 -6.57 -5.66 0.74
N TRP A 145 -5.32 -5.95 0.40
CA TRP A 145 -4.14 -5.32 0.95
C TRP A 145 -3.77 -4.10 0.12
N ILE A 146 -3.48 -2.98 0.77
CA ILE A 146 -2.96 -1.78 0.10
C ILE A 146 -1.47 -1.69 0.39
N SER A 147 -0.67 -1.68 -0.67
CA SER A 147 0.75 -1.37 -0.62
C SER A 147 0.98 -0.01 -1.27
N PHE A 148 1.50 0.92 -0.51
CA PHE A 148 1.70 2.29 -0.97
C PHE A 148 3.19 2.61 -0.96
N ASP A 149 3.81 2.49 -2.14
CA ASP A 149 5.13 3.05 -2.36
C ASP A 149 5.02 4.56 -2.52
N ILE A 150 5.82 5.29 -1.75
CA ILE A 150 5.74 6.75 -1.76
C ILE A 150 6.18 7.34 -3.09
N ASP A 151 7.01 6.64 -3.84
CA ASP A 151 7.55 7.11 -5.12
C ASP A 151 6.54 7.03 -6.29
N CYS A 152 5.33 6.45 -6.07
CA CYS A 152 4.23 6.61 -7.02
C CYS A 152 3.86 8.08 -7.25
N ILE A 153 4.20 8.93 -6.29
CA ILE A 153 3.98 10.37 -6.35
C ILE A 153 5.16 11.05 -7.04
N ASP A 154 4.88 12.08 -7.80
CA ASP A 154 5.89 12.85 -8.53
C ASP A 154 7.04 13.32 -7.63
N ALA A 155 8.28 13.14 -8.08
CA ALA A 155 9.49 13.48 -7.35
C ALA A 155 9.57 14.94 -6.88
N GLY A 156 8.82 15.84 -7.52
CA GLY A 156 8.70 17.24 -7.09
C GLY A 156 8.01 17.41 -5.74
N PHE A 157 7.27 16.40 -5.27
CA PHE A 157 6.55 16.41 -4.00
C PHE A 157 7.11 15.42 -2.98
N VAL A 158 7.81 14.37 -3.42
CA VAL A 158 8.36 13.32 -2.56
C VAL A 158 9.84 13.03 -2.87
N PRO A 159 10.74 14.00 -2.63
CA PRO A 159 12.14 13.83 -2.92
C PRO A 159 12.86 12.81 -2.01
N GLY A 160 12.29 12.50 -0.85
CA GLY A 160 12.88 11.62 0.17
C GLY A 160 12.57 10.15 -0.05
N THR A 161 12.89 9.62 -1.22
CA THR A 161 12.77 8.20 -1.56
C THR A 161 14.02 7.70 -2.28
N GLY A 162 14.14 6.38 -2.42
CA GLY A 162 15.30 5.75 -3.07
C GLY A 162 15.34 5.95 -4.59
N TRP A 163 14.16 6.00 -5.24
CA TRP A 163 14.02 6.02 -6.69
C TRP A 163 13.06 7.12 -7.18
N PRO A 164 13.33 8.39 -6.87
CA PRO A 164 12.46 9.50 -7.26
C PRO A 164 12.44 9.70 -8.77
N GLU A 165 11.26 9.70 -9.38
CA GLU A 165 11.08 9.98 -10.80
C GLU A 165 10.05 11.09 -11.05
N PRO A 166 10.33 12.03 -11.99
CA PRO A 166 9.31 12.97 -12.47
C PRO A 166 8.19 12.26 -13.24
N GLY A 167 7.02 12.88 -13.29
CA GLY A 167 5.86 12.35 -14.02
C GLY A 167 5.06 11.32 -13.24
N GLY A 168 5.19 11.28 -11.90
CA GLY A 168 4.36 10.50 -11.01
C GLY A 168 2.95 11.07 -10.83
N LEU A 169 2.15 10.46 -9.99
CA LEU A 169 0.85 10.96 -9.56
C LEU A 169 1.04 12.28 -8.78
N LEU A 170 0.13 13.21 -8.96
CA LEU A 170 0.07 14.34 -8.03
C LEU A 170 -0.46 13.87 -6.65
N PRO A 171 -0.04 14.49 -5.54
CA PRO A 171 -0.51 14.13 -4.21
C PRO A 171 -2.04 14.03 -4.10
N ARG A 172 -2.76 15.00 -4.69
CA ARG A 172 -4.23 15.01 -4.70
C ARG A 172 -4.84 13.84 -5.48
N GLU A 173 -4.18 13.38 -6.54
CA GLU A 173 -4.64 12.25 -7.35
C GLU A 173 -4.47 10.94 -6.61
N ALA A 174 -3.29 10.73 -6.02
CA ALA A 174 -3.00 9.57 -5.19
C ALA A 174 -3.98 9.48 -4.00
N LEU A 175 -4.21 10.58 -3.28
CA LEU A 175 -5.17 10.63 -2.16
C LEU A 175 -6.61 10.42 -2.62
N TYR A 176 -6.99 10.89 -3.81
CA TYR A 176 -8.31 10.64 -4.37
C TYR A 176 -8.54 9.17 -4.70
N LEU A 177 -7.58 8.54 -5.38
CA LEU A 177 -7.61 7.10 -5.68
C LEU A 177 -7.67 6.29 -4.39
N LEU A 178 -6.80 6.60 -3.42
CA LEU A 178 -6.78 5.95 -2.10
C LEU A 178 -8.14 6.04 -1.40
N LYS A 179 -8.75 7.24 -1.36
CA LYS A 179 -10.08 7.44 -0.80
C LYS A 179 -11.12 6.53 -1.43
N LYS A 180 -11.20 6.53 -2.76
CA LYS A 180 -12.18 5.73 -3.50
C LYS A 180 -11.99 4.24 -3.23
N ILE A 181 -10.76 3.77 -3.26
CA ILE A 181 -10.42 2.38 -3.02
C ILE A 181 -10.78 1.98 -1.59
N VAL A 182 -10.30 2.72 -0.59
CA VAL A 182 -10.52 2.38 0.82
C VAL A 182 -12.01 2.37 1.17
N GLN A 183 -12.80 3.28 0.62
CA GLN A 183 -14.23 3.35 0.92
C GLN A 183 -15.07 2.28 0.23
N ASN A 184 -14.54 1.62 -0.81
CA ASN A 184 -15.30 0.69 -1.64
C ASN A 184 -14.70 -0.73 -1.72
N THR A 185 -13.68 -1.03 -0.92
CA THR A 185 -13.11 -2.38 -0.84
C THR A 185 -13.04 -2.84 0.63
N PRO A 186 -13.10 -4.13 0.91
CA PRO A 186 -12.86 -4.68 2.24
C PRO A 186 -11.36 -4.66 2.54
N VAL A 187 -10.84 -3.50 2.98
CA VAL A 187 -9.40 -3.33 3.23
C VAL A 187 -8.98 -4.08 4.47
N CYS A 188 -7.96 -4.92 4.35
CA CYS A 188 -7.44 -5.70 5.47
C CYS A 188 -6.16 -5.14 6.10
N GLY A 189 -5.52 -4.17 5.48
CA GLY A 189 -4.35 -3.49 6.03
C GLY A 189 -3.66 -2.60 5.01
N LEU A 190 -2.65 -1.89 5.47
CA LEU A 190 -1.85 -0.92 4.70
C LEU A 190 -0.37 -1.11 5.01
N GLU A 191 0.47 -0.99 4.00
CA GLU A 191 1.89 -0.66 4.18
C GLU A 191 2.23 0.61 3.42
N VAL A 192 3.13 1.41 3.98
CA VAL A 192 3.74 2.57 3.34
C VAL A 192 5.25 2.36 3.34
N VAL A 193 5.86 2.37 2.16
CA VAL A 193 7.25 1.97 1.95
C VAL A 193 8.05 3.03 1.18
N GLU A 194 9.36 2.81 1.08
CA GLU A 194 10.34 3.61 0.33
C GLU A 194 10.51 5.05 0.80
N VAL A 195 9.99 5.41 1.98
CA VAL A 195 10.31 6.70 2.59
C VAL A 195 11.75 6.66 3.14
N SER A 196 12.59 7.54 2.66
CA SER A 196 13.99 7.68 3.07
C SER A 196 14.25 9.04 3.71
N PRO A 197 14.02 9.19 5.03
CA PRO A 197 14.16 10.48 5.71
C PRO A 197 15.52 11.17 5.54
N PRO A 198 16.66 10.45 5.40
CA PRO A 198 17.94 11.10 5.16
C PRO A 198 18.04 11.85 3.83
N TYR A 199 17.21 11.52 2.84
CA TYR A 199 17.12 12.20 1.55
C TYR A 199 15.97 13.19 1.47
N ASP A 200 15.13 13.27 2.52
CA ASP A 200 13.95 14.12 2.53
C ASP A 200 14.32 15.61 2.68
N VAL A 201 13.50 16.46 2.10
CA VAL A 201 13.67 17.90 2.18
C VAL A 201 12.53 18.49 3.01
N SER A 202 12.86 19.03 4.18
CA SER A 202 11.86 19.61 5.10
C SER A 202 10.72 18.64 5.43
N ASP A 203 11.02 17.37 5.54
CA ASP A 203 10.08 16.29 5.87
C ASP A 203 8.88 16.18 4.90
N MET A 204 8.99 16.70 3.68
CA MET A 204 7.88 16.71 2.70
C MET A 204 7.37 15.31 2.38
N THR A 205 8.27 14.37 2.16
CA THR A 205 7.95 12.97 1.85
C THR A 205 7.35 12.28 3.07
N SER A 206 7.96 12.47 4.23
CA SER A 206 7.50 11.91 5.51
C SER A 206 6.11 12.44 5.89
N LEU A 207 5.83 13.72 5.64
CA LEU A 207 4.50 14.31 5.84
C LEU A 207 3.48 13.73 4.87
N MET A 208 3.86 13.50 3.61
CA MET A 208 2.98 12.87 2.63
C MET A 208 2.64 11.43 3.02
N ALA A 209 3.61 10.66 3.46
CA ALA A 209 3.40 9.30 3.96
C ALA A 209 2.46 9.29 5.19
N THR A 210 2.68 10.21 6.12
CA THR A 210 1.79 10.42 7.28
C THR A 210 0.36 10.74 6.83
N ARG A 211 0.19 11.57 5.81
CA ARG A 211 -1.11 11.91 5.24
C ARG A 211 -1.81 10.69 4.65
N VAL A 212 -1.12 9.83 3.92
CA VAL A 212 -1.65 8.57 3.37
C VAL A 212 -2.20 7.69 4.49
N ILE A 213 -1.46 7.54 5.59
CA ILE A 213 -1.88 6.74 6.74
C ILE A 213 -3.12 7.32 7.41
N CYS A 214 -3.09 8.61 7.72
CA CYS A 214 -4.21 9.29 8.41
C CYS A 214 -5.49 9.28 7.55
N ASP A 215 -5.38 9.55 6.25
CA ASP A 215 -6.53 9.53 5.34
C ASP A 215 -7.09 8.10 5.19
N THR A 216 -6.23 7.08 5.11
CA THR A 216 -6.68 5.67 5.09
C THR A 216 -7.50 5.36 6.35
N MET A 217 -6.99 5.67 7.53
CA MET A 217 -7.71 5.44 8.78
C MET A 217 -9.04 6.19 8.83
N ALA A 218 -9.05 7.45 8.41
CA ALA A 218 -10.28 8.26 8.36
C ALA A 218 -11.32 7.67 7.40
N HIS A 219 -10.89 7.21 6.22
CA HIS A 219 -11.78 6.59 5.23
C HIS A 219 -12.31 5.23 5.67
N LEU A 220 -11.53 4.42 6.38
CA LEU A 220 -11.98 3.18 7.00
C LEU A 220 -13.06 3.42 8.06
N VAL A 221 -12.91 4.49 8.87
CA VAL A 221 -13.95 4.88 9.84
C VAL A 221 -15.21 5.38 9.13
N VAL A 222 -15.06 6.19 8.09
CA VAL A 222 -16.21 6.72 7.31
C VAL A 222 -16.98 5.60 6.62
N SER A 223 -16.28 4.60 6.08
CA SER A 223 -16.91 3.43 5.42
C SER A 223 -17.41 2.36 6.39
N GLY A 224 -17.21 2.53 7.70
CA GLY A 224 -17.67 1.59 8.73
C GLY A 224 -16.80 0.35 8.89
N GLN A 225 -15.63 0.29 8.25
CA GLN A 225 -14.69 -0.84 8.36
C GLN A 225 -13.91 -0.81 9.68
N LEU A 226 -13.71 0.39 10.25
CA LEU A 226 -13.22 0.57 11.61
C LEU A 226 -14.33 1.17 12.48
N PRO A 227 -14.53 0.68 13.71
CA PRO A 227 -15.57 1.22 14.57
C PRO A 227 -15.26 2.66 14.95
N ARG A 228 -16.27 3.54 14.87
CA ARG A 228 -16.25 4.79 15.63
C ARG A 228 -16.29 4.42 17.09
N GLN A 229 -15.15 4.37 17.74
CA GLN A 229 -15.14 4.20 19.18
C GLN A 229 -15.68 5.48 19.82
N GLN A 230 -16.95 5.44 20.26
CA GLN A 230 -17.46 6.36 21.28
C GLN A 230 -16.92 5.92 22.65
N LYS A 231 -15.61 5.79 22.79
CA LYS A 231 -15.05 5.72 24.13
C LYS A 231 -15.05 7.14 24.69
N PRO A 232 -15.51 7.34 25.94
CA PRO A 232 -15.32 8.61 26.62
C PRO A 232 -13.85 8.96 26.53
N ASN A 233 -13.56 10.22 26.20
CA ASN A 233 -12.21 10.73 26.02
C ASN A 233 -11.28 10.20 27.11
N TYR A 234 -10.13 9.66 26.73
CA TYR A 234 -9.06 9.34 27.69
C TYR A 234 -8.47 10.57 28.38
N ILE A 235 -8.81 11.73 27.88
CA ILE A 235 -8.56 13.01 28.55
C ILE A 235 -9.54 13.10 29.71
N HIS A 236 -9.01 13.41 30.90
CA HIS A 236 -9.78 13.54 32.14
C HIS A 236 -11.09 14.30 31.88
N PRO A 237 -12.26 13.83 32.35
CA PRO A 237 -13.55 14.42 32.03
C PRO A 237 -13.67 15.92 32.30
N GLU A 238 -12.90 16.44 33.25
CA GLU A 238 -12.82 17.87 33.58
C GLU A 238 -12.06 18.64 32.49
N VAL A 239 -10.98 18.09 31.94
CA VAL A 239 -10.20 18.70 30.86
C VAL A 239 -10.96 18.70 29.55
N SER A 240 -11.77 17.68 29.29
CA SER A 240 -12.58 17.61 28.06
C SER A 240 -13.73 18.62 28.05
N ARG A 241 -14.22 19.04 29.19
CA ARG A 241 -15.25 20.09 29.27
C ARG A 241 -14.69 21.49 29.00
N GLU A 242 -13.49 21.80 29.49
CA GLU A 242 -12.82 23.07 29.19
C GLU A 242 -12.48 23.23 27.71
N TYR A 243 -12.14 22.13 26.98
CA TYR A 243 -11.79 22.22 25.56
C TYR A 243 -13.00 22.13 24.62
N SER A 244 -14.15 21.61 25.06
CA SER A 244 -15.34 21.53 24.19
C SER A 244 -15.94 22.90 23.86
N GLU A 245 -15.69 23.91 24.69
CA GLU A 245 -16.16 25.28 24.47
C GLU A 245 -15.35 26.04 23.40
N TYR A 246 -14.17 25.52 22.99
CA TYR A 246 -13.34 26.14 21.95
C TYR A 246 -13.62 25.63 20.54
N TRP A 247 -14.49 24.62 20.37
CA TRP A 247 -14.75 23.96 19.10
C TRP A 247 -16.22 24.05 18.65
N THR A 248 -17.03 24.81 19.35
CA THR A 248 -18.39 25.20 18.95
C THR A 248 -18.41 26.63 18.45
#